data_b4a243500fa639494ed2518d45173880
#
_entry.id   b4a243500fa639494ed2518d45173880
#
_cell.length_a   1.000
_cell.length_b   1.000
_cell.length_c   1.000
_cell.angle_alpha   90.00
_cell.angle_beta   90.00
_cell.angle_gamma   90.00
#
_symmetry.space_group_name_H-M   'P 1'
#
loop_
_entity.id
_entity.type
_entity.pdbx_description
1 polymer ?
#
loop_
_entity_poly.entity_id
_entity_poly.type
_entity_poly.pdbx_seq_one_letter_code
_entity_poly.pdbx_strand_id
1 'polypeptide(L)'
;MKPHYVLLAALATSSLLAIAGPPEKLPAAWTVSGPSPQKFSSGVETSDVGDVRGAKFLRNKSEDAQTWGALTQQISAQRYLGQRLQFKARIKTADISNYAGLWMRVDTPARHGAAFYNSVDKPIRGSTDWQERTVTLDVPADASIVSFGVIGSGKGQVWIDALTLEPVGRDVPVDRMSARQRPLPDKPTL
;
A
#
# COMPACT_ATOMS: atom_id res chain seq x y z
N MET A 1 -22.48 -70.79 -8.86
CA MET A 1 -22.60 -69.31 -8.94
C MET A 1 -22.00 -68.72 -7.65
N LYS A 2 -20.83 -68.01 -7.76
CA LYS A 2 -20.21 -67.40 -6.61
C LYS A 2 -20.46 -65.85 -6.71
N PRO A 3 -20.93 -65.19 -5.65
CA PRO A 3 -21.12 -63.73 -5.69
C PRO A 3 -19.78 -63.01 -5.53
N HIS A 4 -19.52 -62.07 -6.43
CA HIS A 4 -18.38 -61.15 -6.34
C HIS A 4 -18.81 -59.93 -5.52
N TYR A 5 -18.21 -59.74 -4.36
CA TYR A 5 -18.37 -58.51 -3.57
C TYR A 5 -17.38 -57.47 -4.09
N VAL A 6 -17.89 -56.39 -4.65
CA VAL A 6 -17.12 -55.20 -4.99
C VAL A 6 -17.02 -54.31 -3.77
N LEU A 7 -15.81 -54.19 -3.21
CA LEU A 7 -15.54 -53.27 -2.13
C LEU A 7 -15.34 -51.86 -2.74
N LEU A 8 -16.28 -50.95 -2.51
CA LEU A 8 -16.07 -49.51 -2.79
C LEU A 8 -15.26 -48.91 -1.62
N ALA A 9 -14.01 -48.57 -1.89
CA ALA A 9 -13.19 -47.76 -0.99
C ALA A 9 -13.58 -46.28 -1.14
N ALA A 10 -14.27 -45.71 -0.16
CA ALA A 10 -14.53 -44.26 -0.09
C ALA A 10 -13.23 -43.54 0.35
N LEU A 11 -12.60 -42.83 -0.56
CA LEU A 11 -11.56 -41.89 -0.20
C LEU A 11 -12.17 -40.67 0.49
N ALA A 12 -12.02 -40.58 1.80
CA ALA A 12 -12.34 -39.37 2.55
C ALA A 12 -11.19 -38.34 2.34
N THR A 13 -11.39 -37.34 1.49
CA THR A 13 -10.50 -36.20 1.37
C THR A 13 -10.75 -35.28 2.56
N SER A 14 -9.87 -35.36 3.57
CA SER A 14 -9.83 -34.40 4.68
C SER A 14 -9.32 -33.05 4.17
N SER A 15 -10.21 -32.10 3.93
CA SER A 15 -9.84 -30.72 3.69
C SER A 15 -9.31 -30.13 5.00
N LEU A 16 -8.01 -29.98 5.14
CA LEU A 16 -7.42 -29.16 6.21
C LEU A 16 -7.88 -27.71 5.97
N LEU A 17 -8.85 -27.24 6.74
CA LEU A 17 -9.11 -25.82 6.88
C LEU A 17 -7.91 -25.18 7.58
N ALA A 18 -7.10 -24.43 6.83
CA ALA A 18 -6.05 -23.60 7.40
C ALA A 18 -6.72 -22.51 8.25
N ILE A 19 -6.65 -22.65 9.56
CA ILE A 19 -7.14 -21.64 10.50
C ILE A 19 -6.08 -20.55 10.51
N ALA A 20 -6.38 -19.39 9.87
CA ALA A 20 -5.57 -18.22 9.99
C ALA A 20 -5.55 -17.77 11.46
N GLY A 21 -4.36 -17.68 12.06
CA GLY A 21 -4.17 -17.08 13.38
C GLY A 21 -4.52 -15.58 13.36
N PRO A 22 -4.68 -14.94 14.53
CA PRO A 22 -4.85 -13.50 14.57
C PRO A 22 -3.61 -12.81 13.97
N PRO A 23 -3.79 -11.66 13.29
CA PRO A 23 -2.68 -10.93 12.71
C PRO A 23 -1.70 -10.44 13.80
N GLU A 24 -0.42 -10.44 13.49
CA GLU A 24 0.61 -9.87 14.36
C GLU A 24 0.57 -8.35 14.34
N LYS A 25 1.08 -7.72 15.39
CA LYS A 25 1.20 -6.26 15.46
C LYS A 25 2.20 -5.76 14.41
N LEU A 26 1.93 -4.57 13.89
CA LEU A 26 2.91 -3.89 13.04
C LEU A 26 4.24 -3.66 13.80
N PRO A 27 5.39 -3.77 13.12
CA PRO A 27 6.67 -3.32 13.67
C PRO A 27 6.59 -1.85 14.09
N ALA A 28 7.30 -1.47 15.16
CA ALA A 28 7.21 -0.15 15.80
C ALA A 28 7.47 1.05 14.87
N ALA A 29 8.23 0.84 13.78
CA ALA A 29 8.48 1.89 12.79
C ALA A 29 7.28 2.20 11.88
N TRP A 30 6.21 1.40 11.95
CA TRP A 30 5.03 1.57 11.11
C TRP A 30 3.85 2.14 11.90
N THR A 31 3.17 3.09 11.30
CA THR A 31 1.99 3.72 11.86
C THR A 31 0.85 3.76 10.85
N VAL A 32 -0.39 3.86 11.34
CA VAL A 32 -1.55 4.15 10.50
C VAL A 32 -1.79 5.65 10.54
N SER A 33 -1.87 6.28 9.37
CA SER A 33 -2.15 7.70 9.20
C SER A 33 -3.40 7.91 8.33
N GLY A 34 -3.92 9.15 8.30
CA GLY A 34 -5.12 9.52 7.56
C GLY A 34 -6.08 10.33 8.42
N PRO A 35 -7.24 10.77 7.87
CA PRO A 35 -8.21 11.59 8.60
C PRO A 35 -8.93 10.83 9.73
N SER A 36 -8.99 9.49 9.65
CA SER A 36 -9.70 8.64 10.62
C SER A 36 -8.97 7.31 10.79
N PRO A 37 -7.75 7.28 11.35
CA PRO A 37 -6.93 6.05 11.44
C PRO A 37 -7.62 4.94 12.23
N GLN A 38 -8.49 5.26 13.20
CA GLN A 38 -9.28 4.31 13.99
C GLN A 38 -10.28 3.49 13.16
N LYS A 39 -10.65 3.97 11.96
CA LYS A 39 -11.49 3.21 11.02
C LYS A 39 -10.75 2.08 10.30
N PHE A 40 -9.44 1.99 10.48
CA PHE A 40 -8.62 0.98 9.85
C PHE A 40 -8.08 -0.04 10.86
N SER A 41 -8.00 -1.30 10.45
CA SER A 41 -7.16 -2.31 11.09
C SER A 41 -5.88 -2.49 10.28
N SER A 42 -4.82 -2.83 10.96
CA SER A 42 -3.52 -3.05 10.37
C SER A 42 -2.75 -4.10 11.17
N GLY A 43 -1.79 -4.72 10.55
CA GLY A 43 -0.96 -5.75 11.17
C GLY A 43 -0.03 -6.40 10.15
N VAL A 44 0.56 -7.52 10.58
CA VAL A 44 1.28 -8.44 9.72
C VAL A 44 0.41 -9.68 9.54
N GLU A 45 0.24 -10.13 8.32
CA GLU A 45 -0.60 -11.26 7.98
C GLU A 45 0.06 -12.58 8.40
N THR A 46 -0.71 -13.44 9.06
CA THR A 46 -0.25 -14.76 9.52
C THR A 46 -0.82 -15.90 8.69
N SER A 47 -1.78 -15.61 7.80
CA SER A 47 -2.42 -16.59 6.94
C SER A 47 -1.50 -17.03 5.81
N ASP A 48 -1.47 -18.34 5.55
CA ASP A 48 -0.83 -18.92 4.36
C ASP A 48 -1.74 -18.87 3.12
N VAL A 49 -3.00 -18.52 3.32
CA VAL A 49 -3.98 -18.43 2.22
C VAL A 49 -3.73 -17.16 1.41
N GLY A 50 -3.57 -17.32 0.09
CA GLY A 50 -3.42 -16.21 -0.84
C GLY A 50 -2.01 -15.60 -0.90
N ASP A 51 -0.99 -16.33 -0.43
CA ASP A 51 0.42 -15.89 -0.50
C ASP A 51 0.65 -14.53 0.17
N VAL A 52 0.06 -14.30 1.34
CA VAL A 52 0.14 -13.01 2.07
C VAL A 52 0.90 -13.09 3.40
N ARG A 53 1.35 -14.28 3.82
CA ARG A 53 2.08 -14.46 5.09
C ARG A 53 3.28 -13.52 5.18
N GLY A 54 3.38 -12.81 6.30
CA GLY A 54 4.45 -11.84 6.56
C GLY A 54 4.22 -10.46 5.93
N ALA A 55 3.26 -10.33 5.01
CA ALA A 55 2.92 -9.03 4.43
C ALA A 55 2.22 -8.13 5.44
N LYS A 56 2.52 -6.84 5.40
CA LYS A 56 1.79 -5.83 6.17
C LYS A 56 0.48 -5.51 5.46
N PHE A 57 -0.58 -5.27 6.22
CA PHE A 57 -1.86 -4.94 5.63
C PHE A 57 -2.50 -3.70 6.26
N LEU A 58 -3.36 -3.05 5.48
CA LEU A 58 -4.29 -2.02 5.90
C LEU A 58 -5.69 -2.39 5.38
N ARG A 59 -6.67 -2.48 6.29
CA ARG A 59 -8.07 -2.80 5.99
C ARG A 59 -9.00 -1.74 6.55
N ASN A 60 -9.89 -1.23 5.73
CA ASN A 60 -10.98 -0.39 6.22
C ASN A 60 -12.02 -1.26 6.94
N LYS A 61 -12.28 -0.96 8.22
CA LYS A 61 -13.29 -1.62 9.07
C LYS A 61 -14.68 -1.03 8.93
N SER A 62 -14.79 0.14 8.30
CA SER A 62 -16.04 0.90 8.21
C SER A 62 -16.68 0.74 6.83
N GLU A 63 -17.97 1.01 6.76
CA GLU A 63 -18.71 1.09 5.50
C GLU A 63 -18.49 2.40 4.73
N ASP A 64 -17.72 3.33 5.30
CA ASP A 64 -17.42 4.63 4.70
C ASP A 64 -16.46 4.49 3.50
N ALA A 65 -17.04 4.58 2.31
CA ALA A 65 -16.29 4.52 1.06
C ALA A 65 -15.53 5.81 0.71
N GLN A 66 -15.69 6.88 1.47
CA GLN A 66 -15.01 8.16 1.22
C GLN A 66 -13.74 8.35 2.05
N THR A 67 -13.54 7.52 3.09
CA THR A 67 -12.35 7.62 3.94
C THR A 67 -11.13 6.98 3.28
N TRP A 68 -9.96 7.41 3.73
CA TRP A 68 -8.68 6.79 3.36
C TRP A 68 -7.78 6.61 4.58
N GLY A 69 -6.88 5.66 4.49
CA GLY A 69 -5.81 5.43 5.45
C GLY A 69 -4.52 5.06 4.74
N ALA A 70 -3.42 5.19 5.43
CA ALA A 70 -2.13 4.77 4.92
C ALA A 70 -1.32 4.06 6.00
N LEU A 71 -0.63 2.98 5.62
CA LEU A 71 0.50 2.46 6.36
C LEU A 71 1.70 3.33 6.05
N THR A 72 2.29 3.88 7.08
CA THR A 72 3.33 4.90 6.98
C THR A 72 4.57 4.50 7.75
N GLN A 73 5.72 4.59 7.11
CA GLN A 73 7.02 4.63 7.76
C GLN A 73 7.67 6.00 7.53
N GLN A 74 8.37 6.50 8.54
CA GLN A 74 9.13 7.75 8.46
C GLN A 74 10.58 7.49 8.81
N ILE A 75 11.47 8.12 8.05
CA ILE A 75 12.92 8.07 8.28
C ILE A 75 13.52 9.47 8.15
N SER A 76 14.71 9.67 8.72
CA SER A 76 15.53 10.85 8.46
C SER A 76 15.95 10.88 6.98
N ALA A 77 15.84 12.06 6.36
CA ALA A 77 16.28 12.28 4.98
C ALA A 77 17.82 12.37 4.84
N GLN A 78 18.56 12.43 5.96
CA GLN A 78 19.99 12.76 6.01
C GLN A 78 20.89 11.96 5.05
N ARG A 79 20.58 10.68 4.84
CA ARG A 79 21.34 9.80 3.96
C ARG A 79 21.05 10.01 2.47
N TYR A 80 20.00 10.77 2.13
CA TYR A 80 19.45 10.87 0.78
C TYR A 80 19.44 12.29 0.24
N LEU A 81 20.01 13.27 0.98
CA LEU A 81 20.02 14.67 0.61
C LEU A 81 20.60 14.88 -0.80
N GLY A 82 19.89 15.63 -1.64
CA GLY A 82 20.28 15.94 -3.02
C GLY A 82 20.16 14.75 -4.00
N GLN A 83 19.71 13.60 -3.56
CA GLN A 83 19.60 12.40 -4.39
C GLN A 83 18.19 12.20 -4.95
N ARG A 84 18.07 11.41 -6.01
CA ARG A 84 16.80 10.83 -6.47
C ARG A 84 16.59 9.51 -5.76
N LEU A 85 15.44 9.37 -5.11
CA LEU A 85 15.10 8.23 -4.28
C LEU A 85 13.92 7.47 -4.89
N GLN A 86 14.06 6.15 -5.02
CA GLN A 86 12.99 5.28 -5.47
C GLN A 86 12.54 4.37 -4.33
N PHE A 87 11.25 4.42 -4.02
CA PHE A 87 10.55 3.48 -3.18
C PHE A 87 9.88 2.43 -4.07
N LYS A 88 10.15 1.16 -3.82
CA LYS A 88 9.57 0.03 -4.54
C LYS A 88 8.99 -0.96 -3.56
N ALA A 89 7.83 -1.55 -3.89
CA ALA A 89 7.22 -2.62 -3.12
C ALA A 89 6.27 -3.44 -3.99
N ARG A 90 5.93 -4.65 -3.50
CA ARG A 90 4.83 -5.44 -4.03
C ARG A 90 3.55 -5.06 -3.30
N ILE A 91 2.45 -4.93 -4.05
CA ILE A 91 1.11 -4.64 -3.53
C ILE A 91 0.15 -5.71 -4.02
N LYS A 92 -0.75 -6.16 -3.13
CA LYS A 92 -1.91 -6.99 -3.41
C LYS A 92 -3.15 -6.31 -2.85
N THR A 93 -4.30 -6.46 -3.48
CA THR A 93 -5.54 -5.83 -3.01
C THR A 93 -6.70 -6.82 -2.99
N ALA A 94 -7.67 -6.56 -2.10
CA ALA A 94 -8.96 -7.21 -2.08
C ALA A 94 -10.06 -6.16 -1.89
N ASP A 95 -11.01 -6.13 -2.82
CA ASP A 95 -12.25 -5.34 -2.80
C ASP A 95 -12.05 -3.83 -2.58
N ILE A 96 -10.96 -3.27 -3.08
CA ILE A 96 -10.69 -1.82 -3.02
C ILE A 96 -11.73 -1.06 -3.85
N SER A 97 -12.61 -0.34 -3.18
CA SER A 97 -13.73 0.35 -3.82
C SER A 97 -13.34 1.68 -4.49
N ASN A 98 -12.29 2.35 -4.02
CA ASN A 98 -11.83 3.61 -4.58
C ASN A 98 -10.44 3.47 -5.21
N TYR A 99 -9.36 3.51 -4.44
CA TYR A 99 -8.01 3.22 -4.95
C TYR A 99 -7.04 2.77 -3.85
N ALA A 100 -6.00 2.04 -4.26
CA ALA A 100 -4.80 1.78 -3.48
C ALA A 100 -3.55 2.09 -4.31
N GLY A 101 -2.43 2.35 -3.65
CA GLY A 101 -1.15 2.60 -4.31
C GLY A 101 -0.03 2.90 -3.34
N LEU A 102 1.20 2.93 -3.85
CA LEU A 102 2.32 3.44 -3.07
C LEU A 102 2.25 4.97 -2.97
N TRP A 103 2.80 5.50 -1.89
CA TRP A 103 2.96 6.93 -1.72
C TRP A 103 4.30 7.24 -1.08
N MET A 104 4.83 8.42 -1.38
CA MET A 104 6.04 8.95 -0.77
C MET A 104 5.93 10.47 -0.65
N ARG A 105 6.52 11.02 0.42
CA ARG A 105 6.59 12.44 0.70
C ARG A 105 7.95 12.79 1.29
N VAL A 106 8.49 13.87 0.84
CA VAL A 106 9.71 14.47 1.39
C VAL A 106 9.34 15.82 2.01
N ASP A 107 9.71 16.01 3.28
CA ASP A 107 9.47 17.23 4.02
C ASP A 107 10.79 17.98 4.24
N THR A 108 10.76 19.30 4.16
CA THR A 108 11.84 20.20 4.58
C THR A 108 11.39 21.01 5.79
N PRO A 109 12.30 21.67 6.53
CA PRO A 109 11.91 22.56 7.63
C PRO A 109 10.95 23.68 7.21
N ALA A 110 11.08 24.15 5.98
CA ALA A 110 10.25 25.24 5.46
C ALA A 110 8.96 24.76 4.80
N ARG A 111 8.89 23.50 4.36
CA ARG A 111 7.75 23.01 3.56
C ARG A 111 7.44 21.54 3.81
N HIS A 112 6.24 21.32 4.30
CA HIS A 112 5.64 19.98 4.34
C HIS A 112 5.24 19.54 2.92
N GLY A 113 5.67 18.35 2.49
CA GLY A 113 5.44 17.87 1.13
C GLY A 113 6.21 18.69 0.06
N ALA A 114 7.48 18.97 0.30
CA ALA A 114 8.36 19.59 -0.70
C ALA A 114 8.44 18.76 -1.99
N ALA A 115 8.40 17.41 -1.86
CA ALA A 115 8.10 16.48 -2.93
C ALA A 115 7.03 15.48 -2.46
N PHE A 116 6.08 15.14 -3.34
CA PHE A 116 4.96 14.27 -2.98
C PHE A 116 4.37 13.53 -4.18
N TYR A 117 4.06 12.25 -3.98
CA TYR A 117 3.30 11.44 -4.93
C TYR A 117 2.51 10.35 -4.18
N ASN A 118 1.27 10.04 -4.61
CA ASN A 118 0.41 9.07 -3.95
C ASN A 118 -0.31 8.09 -4.89
N SER A 119 0.16 7.96 -6.12
CA SER A 119 -0.37 7.01 -7.13
C SER A 119 -1.85 7.20 -7.51
N VAL A 120 -2.48 8.34 -7.21
CA VAL A 120 -3.90 8.57 -7.53
C VAL A 120 -4.19 8.57 -9.03
N ASP A 121 -3.21 8.86 -9.86
CA ASP A 121 -3.26 8.83 -11.33
C ASP A 121 -2.98 7.45 -11.93
N LYS A 122 -2.44 6.51 -11.12
CA LYS A 122 -2.19 5.10 -11.48
C LYS A 122 -2.84 4.16 -10.45
N PRO A 123 -4.17 4.27 -10.22
CA PRO A 123 -4.85 3.61 -9.11
C PRO A 123 -4.90 2.09 -9.29
N ILE A 124 -4.75 1.35 -8.17
CA ILE A 124 -5.15 -0.05 -8.09
C ILE A 124 -6.57 -0.08 -7.53
N ARG A 125 -7.48 -0.81 -8.17
CA ARG A 125 -8.88 -0.95 -7.75
C ARG A 125 -9.31 -2.40 -7.75
N GLY A 126 -10.34 -2.72 -6.97
CA GLY A 126 -10.88 -4.06 -6.85
C GLY A 126 -9.91 -5.02 -6.17
N SER A 127 -9.93 -6.27 -6.61
CA SER A 127 -9.06 -7.33 -6.16
C SER A 127 -7.99 -7.61 -7.21
N THR A 128 -6.72 -7.55 -6.81
CA THR A 128 -5.58 -7.83 -7.70
C THR A 128 -4.60 -8.75 -6.98
N ASP A 129 -3.91 -9.56 -7.75
CA ASP A 129 -2.77 -10.30 -7.24
C ASP A 129 -1.54 -9.40 -7.05
N TRP A 130 -0.46 -9.98 -6.51
CA TRP A 130 0.79 -9.26 -6.27
C TRP A 130 1.32 -8.61 -7.53
N GLN A 131 1.56 -7.31 -7.45
CA GLN A 131 2.16 -6.51 -8.51
C GLN A 131 3.22 -5.57 -7.92
N GLU A 132 4.32 -5.41 -8.61
CA GLU A 132 5.35 -4.46 -8.24
C GLU A 132 4.93 -3.04 -8.62
N ARG A 133 5.20 -2.09 -7.73
CA ARG A 133 4.98 -0.66 -7.92
C ARG A 133 6.17 0.13 -7.43
N THR A 134 6.36 1.30 -8.01
CA THR A 134 7.43 2.23 -7.63
C THR A 134 6.89 3.63 -7.45
N VAL A 135 7.58 4.41 -6.62
CA VAL A 135 7.47 5.87 -6.52
C VAL A 135 8.87 6.45 -6.48
N THR A 136 9.14 7.41 -7.35
CA THR A 136 10.44 8.07 -7.46
C THR A 136 10.30 9.57 -7.23
N LEU A 137 11.03 10.11 -6.24
CA LEU A 137 11.06 11.54 -5.93
C LEU A 137 12.50 12.06 -5.83
N ASP A 138 12.69 13.35 -6.10
CA ASP A 138 13.93 14.05 -5.74
C ASP A 138 13.87 14.48 -4.27
N VAL A 139 14.95 14.25 -3.53
CA VAL A 139 15.12 14.67 -2.14
C VAL A 139 15.89 15.98 -2.12
N PRO A 140 15.28 17.10 -1.70
CA PRO A 140 15.97 18.39 -1.57
C PRO A 140 17.19 18.31 -0.65
N ALA A 141 18.15 19.23 -0.85
CA ALA A 141 19.37 19.27 -0.05
C ALA A 141 19.12 19.66 1.43
N ASP A 142 17.98 20.29 1.70
CA ASP A 142 17.50 20.70 3.02
C ASP A 142 16.40 19.79 3.58
N ALA A 143 16.19 18.61 2.97
CA ALA A 143 15.16 17.68 3.44
C ALA A 143 15.43 17.17 4.87
N SER A 144 14.38 17.02 5.65
CA SER A 144 14.45 16.53 7.03
C SER A 144 13.87 15.11 7.19
N ILE A 145 12.75 14.84 6.52
CA ILE A 145 12.00 13.58 6.68
C ILE A 145 11.61 13.03 5.30
N VAL A 146 11.72 11.71 5.15
CA VAL A 146 11.08 10.94 4.09
C VAL A 146 10.01 10.06 4.71
N SER A 147 8.77 10.22 4.25
CA SER A 147 7.62 9.39 4.63
C SER A 147 7.20 8.56 3.43
N PHE A 148 6.93 7.27 3.62
CA PHE A 148 6.53 6.38 2.52
C PHE A 148 5.69 5.21 3.01
N GLY A 149 5.01 4.54 2.09
CA GLY A 149 4.22 3.37 2.39
C GLY A 149 3.12 3.09 1.37
N VAL A 150 2.01 2.52 1.84
CA VAL A 150 0.86 2.19 1.02
C VAL A 150 -0.38 2.92 1.51
N ILE A 151 -1.17 3.44 0.58
CA ILE A 151 -2.46 4.08 0.83
C ILE A 151 -3.59 3.15 0.35
N GLY A 152 -4.68 3.08 1.14
CA GLY A 152 -5.94 2.47 0.77
C GLY A 152 -7.08 3.45 0.98
N SER A 153 -7.90 3.67 -0.05
CA SER A 153 -9.03 4.58 -0.04
C SER A 153 -10.32 3.85 -0.36
N GLY A 154 -11.36 4.13 0.39
CA GLY A 154 -12.63 3.43 0.31
C GLY A 154 -12.62 2.13 1.12
N LYS A 155 -13.50 1.20 0.76
CA LYS A 155 -13.57 -0.15 1.36
C LYS A 155 -12.44 -1.04 0.87
N GLY A 156 -12.27 -2.18 1.53
CA GLY A 156 -11.35 -3.24 1.13
C GLY A 156 -10.06 -3.29 1.93
N GLN A 157 -9.12 -4.04 1.41
CA GLN A 157 -7.82 -4.31 2.04
C GLN A 157 -6.70 -4.20 1.03
N VAL A 158 -5.57 -3.68 1.49
CA VAL A 158 -4.32 -3.66 0.74
C VAL A 158 -3.22 -4.32 1.57
N TRP A 159 -2.39 -5.13 0.91
CA TRP A 159 -1.16 -5.71 1.46
C TRP A 159 0.05 -5.09 0.78
N ILE A 160 1.12 -4.97 1.53
CA ILE A 160 2.42 -4.49 1.05
C ILE A 160 3.54 -5.39 1.55
N ASP A 161 4.47 -5.72 0.65
CA ASP A 161 5.61 -6.59 0.93
C ASP A 161 6.81 -6.25 0.04
N ALA A 162 7.97 -6.90 0.30
CA ALA A 162 9.21 -6.77 -0.48
C ALA A 162 9.62 -5.31 -0.74
N LEU A 163 9.65 -4.50 0.33
CA LEU A 163 9.96 -3.07 0.25
C LEU A 163 11.45 -2.82 0.06
N THR A 164 11.79 -1.91 -0.86
CA THR A 164 13.12 -1.30 -0.97
C THR A 164 13.01 0.22 -1.08
N LEU A 165 14.01 0.93 -0.59
CA LEU A 165 14.12 2.38 -0.67
C LEU A 165 15.57 2.74 -0.98
N GLU A 166 15.85 3.10 -2.24
CA GLU A 166 17.21 3.20 -2.76
C GLU A 166 17.41 4.45 -3.61
N PRO A 167 18.61 5.05 -3.57
CA PRO A 167 18.99 6.07 -4.54
C PRO A 167 19.03 5.48 -5.95
N VAL A 168 18.57 6.28 -6.93
CA VAL A 168 18.58 5.93 -8.36
C VAL A 168 19.21 7.03 -9.19
N GLY A 169 19.59 6.71 -10.43
CA GLY A 169 20.16 7.68 -11.37
C GLY A 169 19.15 8.75 -11.78
N ARG A 170 19.67 9.88 -12.28
CA ARG A 170 18.84 11.01 -12.77
C ARG A 170 18.10 10.71 -14.08
N ASP A 171 18.46 9.62 -14.75
CA ASP A 171 17.76 9.05 -15.90
C ASP A 171 16.44 8.40 -15.55
N VAL A 172 16.24 7.93 -14.30
CA VAL A 172 14.94 7.40 -13.83
C VAL A 172 13.95 8.55 -13.69
N PRO A 173 12.77 8.49 -14.33
CA PRO A 173 11.77 9.57 -14.25
C PRO A 173 11.24 9.80 -12.83
N VAL A 174 11.04 11.07 -12.48
CA VAL A 174 10.39 11.47 -11.22
C VAL A 174 8.88 11.40 -11.38
N ASP A 175 8.19 10.76 -10.42
CA ASP A 175 6.75 10.79 -10.35
C ASP A 175 6.26 12.18 -9.90
N ARG A 176 5.22 12.67 -10.56
CA ARG A 176 4.62 13.97 -10.26
C ARG A 176 3.12 13.82 -10.17
N MET A 177 2.54 14.45 -9.16
CA MET A 177 1.07 14.57 -9.13
C MET A 177 0.62 15.33 -10.37
N SER A 178 -0.29 14.75 -11.13
CA SER A 178 -0.96 15.47 -12.20
C SER A 178 -1.68 16.67 -11.57
N ALA A 179 -1.24 17.87 -11.89
CA ALA A 179 -1.98 19.06 -11.51
C ALA A 179 -3.39 18.91 -12.07
N ARG A 180 -4.41 18.83 -11.21
CA ARG A 180 -5.78 19.04 -11.64
C ARG A 180 -5.87 20.50 -12.08
N GLN A 181 -5.53 20.75 -13.34
CA GLN A 181 -5.79 22.04 -13.95
C GLN A 181 -7.31 22.20 -14.03
N ARG A 182 -7.90 22.81 -12.99
CA ARG A 182 -9.18 23.44 -13.17
C ARG A 182 -8.88 24.65 -14.06
N PRO A 183 -9.44 24.74 -15.29
CA PRO A 183 -9.27 25.94 -16.10
C PRO A 183 -9.66 27.14 -15.25
N LEU A 184 -8.74 28.07 -15.12
CA LEU A 184 -9.08 29.33 -14.46
C LEU A 184 -10.03 30.09 -15.40
N PRO A 185 -11.10 30.74 -14.88
CA PRO A 185 -11.93 31.58 -15.73
C PRO A 185 -11.11 32.75 -16.26
N ASP A 186 -11.26 33.06 -17.53
CA ASP A 186 -10.56 34.16 -18.21
C ASP A 186 -10.99 35.56 -17.71
N LYS A 187 -12.09 35.61 -16.96
CA LYS A 187 -12.67 36.86 -16.41
C LYS A 187 -13.05 36.68 -14.94
N PRO A 188 -12.88 37.72 -14.12
CA PRO A 188 -13.36 37.70 -12.76
C PRO A 188 -14.90 37.61 -12.75
N THR A 189 -15.43 36.78 -11.87
CA THR A 189 -16.87 36.81 -11.49
C THR A 189 -17.01 37.83 -10.37
N LEU A 190 -17.62 38.98 -10.67
CA LEU A 190 -17.96 40.05 -9.72
C LEU A 190 -19.38 39.84 -9.20
#